data_8aa1ccce98ea20194b1a74cf0d8824f1
#
_entry.id   8aa1ccce98ea20194b1a74cf0d8824f1
#
_cell.length_a   1.000
_cell.length_b   1.000
_cell.length_c   1.000
_cell.angle_alpha   90.00
_cell.angle_beta   90.00
_cell.angle_gamma   90.00
#
_symmetry.space_group_name_H-M   'P 1'
#
loop_
_entity.id
_entity.type
_entity.pdbx_description
1 polymer ?
#
loop_
_entity_poly.entity_id
_entity_poly.type
_entity_poly.pdbx_seq_one_letter_code
_entity_poly.pdbx_strand_id
1 'polypeptide(L)'
;MKKFWLPLLFALGLGTAHAAPVAPDVVVKTGTDTMRELIATNHVAYAANKPQFYAKVDEVLVPLFDVRYISQLVLGKHWRTATEDQRTRFQNAFKSALIRNYADALLENYDAVEVTFQPVRLAPDATDASVKCTLTRKKGAPVSVVFAMRLVDDNWKIFDTTIENLSLVASIKSQYAVEIQKNGLEALIQRVESGQVVADPNKLGK
;
A
#
# COMPACT_ATOMS: atom_id res chain seq x y z
N MET A 1 -16.93 73.85 5.09
CA MET A 1 -16.19 72.77 5.68
C MET A 1 -16.82 71.45 5.26
N LYS A 2 -16.28 70.79 4.21
CA LYS A 2 -16.79 69.50 3.67
C LYS A 2 -15.99 68.38 4.28
N LYS A 3 -16.62 67.53 5.13
CA LYS A 3 -16.02 66.36 5.71
C LYS A 3 -16.04 65.20 4.69
N PHE A 4 -14.88 64.81 4.19
CA PHE A 4 -14.70 63.60 3.39
C PHE A 4 -14.69 62.40 4.33
N TRP A 5 -15.62 61.48 4.18
CA TRP A 5 -15.68 60.19 4.86
C TRP A 5 -15.17 59.13 3.89
N LEU A 6 -14.02 58.55 4.21
CA LEU A 6 -13.38 57.49 3.44
C LEU A 6 -13.86 56.14 4.02
N PRO A 7 -14.52 55.28 3.25
CA PRO A 7 -14.86 53.96 3.75
C PRO A 7 -13.61 53.04 3.68
N LEU A 8 -13.18 52.55 4.81
CA LEU A 8 -12.14 51.53 4.97
C LEU A 8 -12.72 50.17 4.52
N LEU A 9 -12.41 49.73 3.30
CA LEU A 9 -12.72 48.38 2.80
C LEU A 9 -11.83 47.35 3.53
N PHE A 10 -12.41 46.66 4.50
CA PHE A 10 -11.80 45.52 5.17
C PHE A 10 -11.97 44.31 4.23
N ALA A 11 -10.94 43.99 3.42
CA ALA A 11 -10.88 42.76 2.63
C ALA A 11 -10.66 41.59 3.59
N LEU A 12 -11.75 40.89 3.95
CA LEU A 12 -11.64 39.58 4.60
C LEU A 12 -11.03 38.60 3.59
N GLY A 13 -9.75 38.35 3.72
CA GLY A 13 -9.08 37.24 3.07
C GLY A 13 -9.65 35.92 3.62
N LEU A 14 -10.55 35.28 2.85
CA LEU A 14 -10.97 33.92 3.07
C LEU A 14 -9.76 33.02 2.79
N GLY A 15 -8.91 32.80 3.80
CA GLY A 15 -7.92 31.75 3.78
C GLY A 15 -8.66 30.41 3.69
N THR A 16 -8.50 29.69 2.58
CA THR A 16 -8.95 28.30 2.47
C THR A 16 -8.16 27.48 3.48
N ALA A 17 -8.78 27.19 4.62
CA ALA A 17 -8.23 26.23 5.56
C ALA A 17 -8.16 24.86 4.86
N HIS A 18 -6.98 24.48 4.37
CA HIS A 18 -6.73 23.12 3.92
C HIS A 18 -6.76 22.22 5.16
N ALA A 19 -7.65 21.24 5.17
CA ALA A 19 -7.68 20.28 6.25
C ALA A 19 -6.36 19.49 6.22
N ALA A 20 -5.71 19.35 7.38
CA ALA A 20 -4.48 18.55 7.46
C ALA A 20 -4.76 17.10 7.03
N PRO A 21 -3.81 16.45 6.33
CA PRO A 21 -3.94 15.04 5.96
C PRO A 21 -4.23 14.16 7.18
N VAL A 22 -5.07 13.12 7.00
CA VAL A 22 -5.30 12.11 8.05
C VAL A 22 -3.98 11.47 8.42
N ALA A 23 -3.71 11.27 9.71
CA ALA A 23 -2.43 10.71 10.16
C ALA A 23 -2.16 9.31 9.55
N PRO A 24 -0.92 8.98 9.17
CA PRO A 24 -0.60 7.76 8.41
C PRO A 24 -0.90 6.47 9.17
N ASP A 25 -0.73 6.44 10.49
CA ASP A 25 -1.13 5.30 11.34
C ASP A 25 -2.65 5.11 11.36
N VAL A 26 -3.42 6.20 11.36
CA VAL A 26 -4.90 6.15 11.26
C VAL A 26 -5.31 5.60 9.91
N VAL A 27 -4.66 5.99 8.81
CA VAL A 27 -4.95 5.47 7.47
C VAL A 27 -4.77 3.96 7.41
N VAL A 28 -3.60 3.45 7.86
CA VAL A 28 -3.32 2.01 7.85
C VAL A 28 -4.25 1.26 8.80
N LYS A 29 -4.44 1.77 10.00
CA LYS A 29 -5.33 1.17 11.01
C LYS A 29 -6.77 1.06 10.49
N THR A 30 -7.32 2.13 9.93
CA THR A 30 -8.69 2.14 9.40
C THR A 30 -8.86 1.10 8.29
N GLY A 31 -7.91 1.02 7.33
CA GLY A 31 -7.96 0.01 6.27
C GLY A 31 -7.89 -1.42 6.81
N THR A 32 -7.03 -1.66 7.80
CA THR A 32 -6.89 -2.96 8.47
C THR A 32 -8.17 -3.35 9.22
N ASP A 33 -8.74 -2.44 10.00
CA ASP A 33 -9.95 -2.68 10.78
C ASP A 33 -11.16 -2.92 9.87
N THR A 34 -11.32 -2.11 8.81
CA THR A 34 -12.37 -2.28 7.79
C THR A 34 -12.28 -3.64 7.13
N MET A 35 -11.08 -4.06 6.73
CA MET A 35 -10.90 -5.36 6.07
C MET A 35 -11.21 -6.52 7.03
N ARG A 36 -10.77 -6.41 8.28
CA ARG A 36 -11.05 -7.41 9.33
C ARG A 36 -12.56 -7.56 9.57
N GLU A 37 -13.30 -6.46 9.69
CA GLU A 37 -14.75 -6.47 9.89
C GLU A 37 -15.49 -7.08 8.69
N LEU A 38 -15.09 -6.72 7.47
CA LEU A 38 -15.63 -7.30 6.24
C LEU A 38 -15.42 -8.81 6.16
N ILE A 39 -14.23 -9.28 6.54
CA ILE A 39 -13.94 -10.72 6.58
C ILE A 39 -14.77 -11.39 7.67
N ALA A 40 -14.82 -10.84 8.88
CA ALA A 40 -15.59 -11.41 9.99
C ALA A 40 -17.08 -11.59 9.63
N THR A 41 -17.66 -10.60 8.94
CA THR A 41 -19.08 -10.62 8.53
C THR A 41 -19.33 -11.58 7.36
N ASN A 42 -18.38 -11.75 6.44
CA ASN A 42 -18.58 -12.44 5.16
C ASN A 42 -17.68 -13.67 4.98
N HIS A 43 -17.04 -14.17 6.03
CA HIS A 43 -15.99 -15.19 5.96
C HIS A 43 -16.40 -16.42 5.12
N VAL A 44 -17.59 -16.97 5.36
CA VAL A 44 -18.09 -18.16 4.66
C VAL A 44 -18.28 -17.88 3.15
N ALA A 45 -18.86 -16.72 2.82
CA ALA A 45 -19.07 -16.31 1.42
C ALA A 45 -17.73 -16.08 0.70
N TYR A 46 -16.78 -15.42 1.35
CA TYR A 46 -15.45 -15.16 0.80
C TYR A 46 -14.62 -16.45 0.64
N ALA A 47 -14.72 -17.38 1.58
CA ALA A 47 -14.06 -18.68 1.47
C ALA A 47 -14.62 -19.51 0.29
N ALA A 48 -15.93 -19.43 0.04
CA ALA A 48 -16.59 -20.11 -1.07
C ALA A 48 -16.38 -19.41 -2.43
N ASN A 49 -16.12 -18.09 -2.44
CA ASN A 49 -15.93 -17.29 -3.67
C ASN A 49 -14.71 -16.37 -3.57
N LYS A 50 -13.53 -16.93 -3.79
CA LYS A 50 -12.25 -16.20 -3.77
C LYS A 50 -12.21 -14.98 -4.71
N PRO A 51 -12.72 -15.05 -5.96
CA PRO A 51 -12.78 -13.87 -6.84
C PRO A 51 -13.53 -12.68 -6.22
N GLN A 52 -14.66 -12.94 -5.54
CA GLN A 52 -15.41 -11.89 -4.83
C GLN A 52 -14.58 -11.30 -3.68
N PHE A 53 -13.86 -12.13 -2.95
CA PHE A 53 -12.97 -11.66 -1.88
C PHE A 53 -11.82 -10.81 -2.44
N TYR A 54 -11.17 -11.24 -3.50
CA TYR A 54 -10.09 -10.49 -4.14
C TYR A 54 -10.54 -9.13 -4.66
N ALA A 55 -11.75 -9.05 -5.23
CA ALA A 55 -12.34 -7.78 -5.64
C ALA A 55 -12.57 -6.84 -4.43
N LYS A 56 -12.96 -7.39 -3.28
CA LYS A 56 -13.13 -6.60 -2.05
C LYS A 56 -11.78 -6.15 -1.46
N VAL A 57 -10.75 -6.97 -1.53
CA VAL A 57 -9.37 -6.57 -1.17
C VAL A 57 -8.87 -5.46 -2.09
N ASP A 58 -9.13 -5.56 -3.41
CA ASP A 58 -8.79 -4.50 -4.38
C ASP A 58 -9.48 -3.18 -4.02
N GLU A 59 -10.77 -3.21 -3.72
CA GLU A 59 -11.58 -2.03 -3.37
C GLU A 59 -11.11 -1.35 -2.06
N VAL A 60 -10.78 -2.13 -1.03
CA VAL A 60 -10.52 -1.60 0.32
C VAL A 60 -9.05 -1.32 0.58
N LEU A 61 -8.16 -2.23 0.19
CA LEU A 61 -6.74 -2.12 0.54
C LEU A 61 -5.89 -1.47 -0.56
N VAL A 62 -6.16 -1.72 -1.84
CA VAL A 62 -5.33 -1.19 -2.92
C VAL A 62 -5.27 0.34 -2.93
N PRO A 63 -6.35 1.10 -2.60
CA PRO A 63 -6.29 2.56 -2.50
C PRO A 63 -5.29 3.09 -1.45
N LEU A 64 -4.87 2.26 -0.50
CA LEU A 64 -3.87 2.62 0.50
C LEU A 64 -2.44 2.58 -0.06
N PHE A 65 -2.22 1.93 -1.21
CA PHE A 65 -0.91 1.72 -1.81
C PHE A 65 -0.67 2.64 -3.00
N ASP A 66 0.57 3.12 -3.16
CA ASP A 66 1.02 3.74 -4.41
C ASP A 66 1.52 2.67 -5.38
N VAL A 67 0.58 1.97 -6.02
CA VAL A 67 0.88 0.83 -6.92
C VAL A 67 1.81 1.26 -8.05
N ARG A 68 1.65 2.47 -8.58
CA ARG A 68 2.52 3.00 -9.65
C ARG A 68 3.95 3.18 -9.16
N TYR A 69 4.14 3.80 -8.01
CA TYR A 69 5.47 4.03 -7.45
C TYR A 69 6.14 2.73 -7.03
N ILE A 70 5.39 1.80 -6.41
CA ILE A 70 5.89 0.45 -6.10
C ILE A 70 6.39 -0.25 -7.38
N SER A 71 5.61 -0.20 -8.47
CA SER A 71 5.99 -0.78 -9.76
C SER A 71 7.27 -0.16 -10.32
N GLN A 72 7.45 1.16 -10.17
CA GLN A 72 8.69 1.85 -10.53
C GLN A 72 9.89 1.36 -9.73
N LEU A 73 9.72 1.21 -8.42
CA LEU A 73 10.77 0.73 -7.53
C LEU A 73 11.18 -0.71 -7.86
N VAL A 74 10.20 -1.57 -8.10
CA VAL A 74 10.40 -2.99 -8.41
C VAL A 74 11.10 -3.18 -9.75
N LEU A 75 10.65 -2.52 -10.82
CA LEU A 75 11.30 -2.61 -12.15
C LEU A 75 12.61 -1.82 -12.23
N GLY A 76 12.83 -0.84 -11.35
CA GLY A 76 14.04 -0.03 -11.29
C GLY A 76 14.42 0.61 -12.63
N LYS A 77 15.59 0.34 -13.14
CA LYS A 77 16.06 0.90 -14.43
C LYS A 77 15.16 0.53 -15.61
N HIS A 78 14.54 -0.64 -15.57
CA HIS A 78 13.67 -1.16 -16.65
C HIS A 78 12.36 -0.39 -16.78
N TRP A 79 11.89 0.26 -15.71
CA TRP A 79 10.72 1.13 -15.78
C TRP A 79 10.91 2.28 -16.78
N ARG A 80 12.10 2.87 -16.85
CA ARG A 80 12.37 4.01 -17.73
C ARG A 80 12.41 3.63 -19.21
N THR A 81 12.80 2.39 -19.51
CA THR A 81 12.90 1.87 -20.89
C THR A 81 11.63 1.13 -21.33
N ALA A 82 10.73 0.80 -20.40
CA ALA A 82 9.45 0.15 -20.69
C ALA A 82 8.53 1.09 -21.49
N THR A 83 7.76 0.54 -22.42
CA THR A 83 6.68 1.25 -23.10
C THR A 83 5.53 1.55 -22.12
N GLU A 84 4.62 2.46 -22.47
CA GLU A 84 3.45 2.76 -21.62
C GLU A 84 2.52 1.53 -21.49
N ASP A 85 2.35 0.75 -22.56
CA ASP A 85 1.64 -0.53 -22.52
C ASP A 85 2.28 -1.50 -21.51
N GLN A 86 3.59 -1.70 -21.60
CA GLN A 86 4.32 -2.58 -20.67
C GLN A 86 4.19 -2.13 -19.21
N ARG A 87 4.26 -0.81 -18.95
CA ARG A 87 4.05 -0.27 -17.60
C ARG A 87 2.65 -0.55 -17.09
N THR A 88 1.63 -0.32 -17.92
CA THR A 88 0.22 -0.53 -17.56
C THR A 88 -0.06 -2.01 -17.32
N ARG A 89 0.36 -2.88 -18.22
CA ARG A 89 0.22 -4.33 -18.07
C ARG A 89 0.92 -4.83 -16.81
N PHE A 90 2.18 -4.41 -16.59
CA PHE A 90 2.93 -4.78 -15.40
C PHE A 90 2.21 -4.35 -14.12
N GLN A 91 1.77 -3.09 -14.01
CA GLN A 91 1.07 -2.58 -12.82
C GLN A 91 -0.18 -3.41 -12.50
N ASN A 92 -1.02 -3.69 -13.51
CA ASN A 92 -2.25 -4.45 -13.33
C ASN A 92 -1.99 -5.90 -12.95
N ALA A 93 -1.05 -6.55 -13.62
CA ALA A 93 -0.66 -7.92 -13.34
C ALA A 93 -0.01 -8.06 -11.96
N PHE A 94 0.89 -7.15 -11.61
CA PHE A 94 1.60 -7.11 -10.33
C PHE A 94 0.63 -6.90 -9.16
N LYS A 95 -0.27 -5.91 -9.26
CA LYS A 95 -1.35 -5.69 -8.28
C LYS A 95 -2.18 -6.96 -8.08
N SER A 96 -2.66 -7.54 -9.17
CA SER A 96 -3.48 -8.75 -9.11
C SER A 96 -2.73 -9.94 -8.51
N ALA A 97 -1.44 -10.06 -8.80
CA ALA A 97 -0.59 -11.10 -8.25
C ALA A 97 -0.36 -10.93 -6.74
N LEU A 98 -0.14 -9.69 -6.26
CA LEU A 98 -0.04 -9.40 -4.83
C LEU A 98 -1.34 -9.74 -4.10
N ILE A 99 -2.50 -9.34 -4.65
CA ILE A 99 -3.80 -9.67 -4.06
C ILE A 99 -3.93 -11.20 -3.92
N ARG A 100 -3.74 -11.96 -4.99
CA ARG A 100 -3.85 -13.44 -4.95
C ARG A 100 -2.91 -14.08 -3.93
N ASN A 101 -1.70 -13.55 -3.77
CA ASN A 101 -0.71 -14.14 -2.86
C ASN A 101 -0.97 -13.86 -1.39
N TYR A 102 -1.52 -12.69 -1.07
CA TYR A 102 -1.63 -12.25 0.32
C TYR A 102 -3.06 -12.28 0.86
N ALA A 103 -4.09 -12.20 -0.01
CA ALA A 103 -5.48 -12.16 0.43
C ALA A 103 -5.90 -13.46 1.13
N ASP A 104 -5.46 -14.62 0.67
CA ASP A 104 -5.81 -15.88 1.31
C ASP A 104 -5.30 -15.95 2.75
N ALA A 105 -4.08 -15.48 3.00
CA ALA A 105 -3.55 -15.38 4.36
C ALA A 105 -4.32 -14.41 5.25
N LEU A 106 -4.85 -13.32 4.70
CA LEU A 106 -5.74 -12.41 5.42
C LEU A 106 -7.05 -13.12 5.81
N LEU A 107 -7.66 -13.85 4.87
CA LEU A 107 -8.90 -14.58 5.10
C LEU A 107 -8.75 -15.67 6.16
N GLU A 108 -7.64 -16.40 6.12
CA GLU A 108 -7.37 -17.53 7.02
C GLU A 108 -6.99 -17.09 8.44
N ASN A 109 -6.42 -15.89 8.60
CA ASN A 109 -5.85 -15.44 9.87
C ASN A 109 -6.51 -14.20 10.47
N TYR A 110 -7.65 -13.75 9.96
CA TYR A 110 -8.26 -12.47 10.36
C TYR A 110 -8.61 -12.36 11.86
N ASP A 111 -8.91 -13.49 12.51
CA ASP A 111 -9.25 -13.60 13.93
C ASP A 111 -8.12 -14.18 14.80
N ALA A 112 -7.07 -14.70 14.17
CA ALA A 112 -5.95 -15.33 14.84
C ALA A 112 -4.78 -14.38 15.11
N VAL A 113 -4.79 -13.18 14.50
CA VAL A 113 -3.73 -12.18 14.60
C VAL A 113 -4.28 -10.88 15.19
N GLU A 114 -3.68 -10.43 16.29
CA GLU A 114 -3.88 -9.10 16.84
C GLU A 114 -2.84 -8.14 16.27
N VAL A 115 -3.28 -6.94 15.84
CA VAL A 115 -2.42 -5.91 15.25
C VAL A 115 -2.37 -4.73 16.21
N THR A 116 -1.18 -4.42 16.74
CA THR A 116 -0.94 -3.27 17.62
C THR A 116 -0.12 -2.23 16.87
N PHE A 117 -0.69 -1.05 16.64
CA PHE A 117 -0.02 0.07 15.98
C PHE A 117 0.73 0.94 16.98
N GLN A 118 1.91 1.43 16.59
CA GLN A 118 2.65 2.43 17.33
C GLN A 118 2.24 3.83 16.85
N PRO A 119 2.05 4.82 17.73
CA PRO A 119 1.77 6.20 17.35
C PRO A 119 2.88 6.78 16.48
N VAL A 120 2.50 7.46 15.39
CA VAL A 120 3.43 8.15 14.51
C VAL A 120 3.53 9.62 14.91
N ARG A 121 4.77 10.13 14.97
CA ARG A 121 5.05 11.55 15.16
C ARG A 121 5.66 12.08 13.86
N LEU A 122 4.99 13.06 13.26
CA LEU A 122 5.44 13.69 12.02
C LEU A 122 5.94 15.11 12.30
N ALA A 123 6.93 15.54 11.52
CA ALA A 123 7.22 16.96 11.37
C ALA A 123 6.05 17.63 10.58
N PRO A 124 5.83 18.94 10.77
CA PRO A 124 4.69 19.63 10.15
C PRO A 124 4.63 19.56 8.62
N ASP A 125 5.78 19.42 7.96
CA ASP A 125 5.98 19.38 6.51
C ASP A 125 6.44 18.01 6.02
N ALA A 126 6.22 16.95 6.81
CA ALA A 126 6.64 15.60 6.46
C ALA A 126 5.89 15.10 5.21
N THR A 127 6.66 14.64 4.23
CA THR A 127 6.16 13.98 3.00
C THR A 127 6.35 12.47 3.01
N ASP A 128 7.10 11.96 4.00
CA ASP A 128 7.38 10.54 4.22
C ASP A 128 7.07 10.16 5.66
N ALA A 129 6.60 8.94 5.87
CA ALA A 129 6.27 8.41 7.18
C ALA A 129 6.60 6.92 7.28
N SER A 130 6.79 6.45 8.53
CA SER A 130 6.90 5.02 8.83
C SER A 130 5.86 4.65 9.88
N VAL A 131 4.93 3.80 9.51
CA VAL A 131 3.93 3.25 10.44
C VAL A 131 4.40 1.88 10.89
N LYS A 132 4.65 1.75 12.20
CA LYS A 132 5.09 0.49 12.81
C LYS A 132 3.92 -0.21 13.47
N CYS A 133 3.80 -1.51 13.25
CA CYS A 133 2.89 -2.34 14.01
C CYS A 133 3.53 -3.68 14.37
N THR A 134 2.93 -4.33 15.34
CA THR A 134 3.30 -5.68 15.78
C THR A 134 2.12 -6.60 15.55
N LEU A 135 2.36 -7.72 14.87
CA LEU A 135 1.40 -8.79 14.68
C LEU A 135 1.63 -9.84 15.76
N THR A 136 0.67 -10.00 16.66
CA THR A 136 0.72 -11.00 17.74
C THR A 136 -0.22 -12.15 17.41
N ARG A 137 0.29 -13.37 17.43
CA ARG A 137 -0.47 -14.62 17.23
C ARG A 137 -0.62 -15.35 18.55
N LYS A 138 -1.64 -16.19 18.67
CA LYS A 138 -1.85 -17.05 19.85
C LYS A 138 -0.64 -17.98 20.11
N LYS A 139 0.10 -18.35 19.06
CA LYS A 139 1.32 -19.15 19.15
C LYS A 139 2.39 -18.55 18.22
N GLY A 140 3.64 -18.53 18.70
CA GLY A 140 4.79 -17.99 17.99
C GLY A 140 5.24 -16.60 18.50
N ALA A 141 6.39 -16.15 18.04
CA ALA A 141 6.89 -14.82 18.37
C ALA A 141 6.06 -13.73 17.68
N PRO A 142 5.91 -12.54 18.30
CA PRO A 142 5.35 -11.38 17.62
C PRO A 142 6.18 -11.01 16.38
N VAL A 143 5.51 -10.60 15.31
CA VAL A 143 6.13 -10.22 14.03
C VAL A 143 6.09 -8.69 13.90
N SER A 144 7.26 -8.10 13.65
CA SER A 144 7.37 -6.66 13.41
C SER A 144 7.03 -6.35 11.95
N VAL A 145 6.15 -5.36 11.72
CA VAL A 145 5.81 -4.86 10.40
C VAL A 145 5.96 -3.34 10.37
N VAL A 146 6.61 -2.84 9.33
CA VAL A 146 6.76 -1.40 9.09
C VAL A 146 6.23 -1.07 7.70
N PHE A 147 5.28 -0.16 7.62
CA PHE A 147 4.79 0.40 6.36
C PHE A 147 5.52 1.71 6.09
N ALA A 148 6.30 1.78 5.01
CA ALA A 148 6.86 3.02 4.50
C ALA A 148 5.81 3.71 3.64
N MET A 149 5.52 4.98 3.97
CA MET A 149 4.45 5.75 3.35
C MET A 149 4.98 7.07 2.82
N ARG A 150 4.32 7.58 1.78
CA ARG A 150 4.56 8.90 1.20
C ARG A 150 3.26 9.67 1.07
N LEU A 151 3.34 10.99 1.16
CA LEU A 151 2.20 11.87 0.93
C LEU A 151 2.04 12.12 -0.57
N VAL A 152 0.84 11.84 -1.12
CA VAL A 152 0.49 12.04 -2.53
C VAL A 152 -0.89 12.70 -2.56
N ASP A 153 -0.98 13.91 -3.08
CA ASP A 153 -2.23 14.67 -3.16
C ASP A 153 -3.00 14.66 -1.82
N ASP A 154 -2.30 15.03 -0.74
CA ASP A 154 -2.77 15.05 0.65
C ASP A 154 -3.24 13.70 1.22
N ASN A 155 -2.89 12.59 0.55
CA ASN A 155 -3.19 11.24 1.00
C ASN A 155 -1.91 10.45 1.28
N TRP A 156 -1.81 9.84 2.44
CA TRP A 156 -0.72 8.91 2.74
C TRP A 156 -0.89 7.61 1.98
N LYS A 157 0.14 7.21 1.22
CA LYS A 157 0.17 5.99 0.42
C LYS A 157 1.35 5.11 0.81
N ILE A 158 1.10 3.83 1.01
CA ILE A 158 2.12 2.82 1.30
C ILE A 158 2.90 2.56 0.01
N PHE A 159 4.24 2.60 0.08
CA PHE A 159 5.10 2.24 -1.04
C PHE A 159 6.07 1.09 -0.73
N ASP A 160 6.22 0.68 0.52
CA ASP A 160 6.93 -0.53 0.91
C ASP A 160 6.37 -1.10 2.22
N THR A 161 6.52 -2.40 2.38
CA THR A 161 6.23 -3.09 3.63
C THR A 161 7.45 -3.92 4.02
N THR A 162 7.97 -3.65 5.21
CA THR A 162 9.09 -4.39 5.80
C THR A 162 8.54 -5.34 6.87
N ILE A 163 8.84 -6.62 6.74
CA ILE A 163 8.46 -7.68 7.68
C ILE A 163 9.76 -8.26 8.26
N GLU A 164 9.92 -8.26 9.59
CA GLU A 164 11.13 -8.77 10.25
C GLU A 164 12.43 -8.23 9.62
N ASN A 165 12.46 -6.91 9.33
CA ASN A 165 13.56 -6.19 8.68
C ASN A 165 13.80 -6.53 7.19
N LEU A 166 12.92 -7.30 6.55
CA LEU A 166 12.98 -7.59 5.12
C LEU A 166 11.97 -6.75 4.34
N SER A 167 12.45 -5.85 3.49
CA SER A 167 11.61 -5.07 2.57
C SER A 167 11.04 -5.98 1.47
N LEU A 168 9.72 -5.97 1.30
CA LEU A 168 9.04 -6.70 0.23
C LEU A 168 9.43 -6.16 -1.14
N VAL A 169 9.46 -4.84 -1.29
CA VAL A 169 9.81 -4.19 -2.56
C VAL A 169 11.24 -4.51 -2.96
N ALA A 170 12.21 -4.46 -2.02
CA ALA A 170 13.60 -4.81 -2.31
C ALA A 170 13.76 -6.30 -2.69
N SER A 171 13.05 -7.18 -2.00
CA SER A 171 13.07 -8.62 -2.27
C SER A 171 12.51 -8.92 -3.67
N ILE A 172 11.33 -8.39 -4.01
CA ILE A 172 10.70 -8.58 -5.32
C ILE A 172 11.58 -7.98 -6.43
N LYS A 173 12.11 -6.77 -6.23
CA LYS A 173 13.05 -6.12 -7.16
C LYS A 173 14.24 -7.03 -7.49
N SER A 174 14.85 -7.63 -6.49
CA SER A 174 15.99 -8.53 -6.68
C SER A 174 15.63 -9.75 -7.52
N GLN A 175 14.49 -10.39 -7.24
CA GLN A 175 13.99 -11.54 -7.98
C GLN A 175 13.68 -11.19 -9.43
N TYR A 176 12.98 -10.07 -9.65
CA TYR A 176 12.59 -9.64 -10.99
C TYR A 176 13.78 -9.15 -11.82
N ALA A 177 14.80 -8.55 -11.19
CA ALA A 177 16.03 -8.18 -11.89
C ALA A 177 16.73 -9.40 -12.50
N VAL A 178 16.80 -10.52 -11.77
CA VAL A 178 17.36 -11.80 -12.28
C VAL A 178 16.51 -12.34 -13.44
N GLU A 179 15.19 -12.29 -13.31
CA GLU A 179 14.27 -12.75 -14.36
C GLU A 179 14.39 -11.91 -15.64
N ILE A 180 14.40 -10.57 -15.49
CA ILE A 180 14.54 -9.66 -16.63
C ILE A 180 15.90 -9.86 -17.32
N GLN A 181 16.97 -10.09 -16.56
CA GLN A 181 18.29 -10.33 -17.13
C GLN A 181 18.33 -11.60 -17.98
N LYS A 182 17.59 -12.65 -17.58
CA LYS A 182 17.56 -13.93 -18.30
C LYS A 182 16.64 -13.93 -19.49
N ASN A 183 15.44 -13.38 -19.34
CA ASN A 183 14.31 -13.61 -20.24
C ASN A 183 13.74 -12.31 -20.83
N GLY A 184 14.21 -11.15 -20.37
CA GLY A 184 13.70 -9.83 -20.78
C GLY A 184 12.45 -9.40 -20.02
N LEU A 185 12.13 -8.09 -20.15
CA LEU A 185 11.01 -7.47 -19.45
C LEU A 185 9.66 -8.05 -19.88
N GLU A 186 9.46 -8.28 -21.19
CA GLU A 186 8.20 -8.78 -21.71
C GLU A 186 7.87 -10.19 -21.18
N ALA A 187 8.87 -11.06 -21.09
CA ALA A 187 8.69 -12.39 -20.50
C ALA A 187 8.32 -12.33 -19.02
N LEU A 188 8.94 -11.41 -18.24
CA LEU A 188 8.52 -11.16 -16.85
C LEU A 188 7.05 -10.73 -16.79
N ILE A 189 6.62 -9.77 -17.62
CA ILE A 189 5.24 -9.26 -17.62
C ILE A 189 4.27 -10.42 -17.88
N GLN A 190 4.50 -11.22 -18.91
CA GLN A 190 3.66 -12.39 -19.25
C GLN A 190 3.58 -13.41 -18.10
N ARG A 191 4.69 -13.66 -17.41
CA ARG A 191 4.72 -14.55 -16.24
C ARG A 191 3.94 -14.00 -15.05
N VAL A 192 4.03 -12.69 -14.79
CA VAL A 192 3.24 -12.06 -13.72
C VAL A 192 1.75 -12.04 -14.08
N GLU A 193 1.38 -11.80 -15.35
CA GLU A 193 0.01 -11.90 -15.87
C GLU A 193 -0.57 -13.31 -15.69
N SER A 194 0.24 -14.36 -15.91
CA SER A 194 -0.17 -15.74 -15.67
C SER A 194 -0.20 -16.16 -14.20
N GLY A 195 0.22 -15.28 -13.28
CA GLY A 195 0.25 -15.54 -11.84
C GLY A 195 1.43 -16.41 -11.36
N GLN A 196 2.44 -16.64 -12.22
CA GLN A 196 3.55 -17.56 -11.91
C GLN A 196 4.72 -16.94 -11.12
N VAL A 197 4.82 -15.62 -11.03
CA VAL A 197 5.97 -14.95 -10.40
C VAL A 197 5.50 -13.88 -9.44
N VAL A 198 5.50 -14.21 -8.16
CA VAL A 198 5.42 -13.22 -7.06
C VAL A 198 6.36 -13.69 -5.96
N ALA A 199 6.92 -12.75 -5.19
CA ALA A 199 7.68 -13.08 -4.01
C ALA A 199 6.84 -13.97 -3.08
N ASP A 200 7.30 -15.18 -2.84
CA ASP A 200 6.65 -16.10 -1.91
C ASP A 200 6.82 -15.56 -0.49
N PRO A 201 5.75 -15.16 0.21
CA PRO A 201 5.85 -14.63 1.56
C PRO A 201 6.47 -15.63 2.54
N ASN A 202 6.38 -16.94 2.26
CA ASN A 202 6.98 -17.99 3.07
C ASN A 202 8.50 -18.15 2.85
N LYS A 203 9.06 -17.48 1.84
CA LYS A 203 10.51 -17.41 1.59
C LYS A 203 11.14 -16.11 2.11
N LEU A 204 10.33 -15.17 2.59
CA LEU A 204 10.78 -13.96 3.24
C LEU A 204 11.07 -14.31 4.71
N GLY A 205 12.30 -14.71 5.02
CA GLY A 205 12.72 -14.99 6.40
C GLY A 205 13.31 -16.39 6.64
N LYS A 206 13.76 -17.07 5.58
CA LYS A 206 14.64 -18.23 5.71
C LYS A 206 16.07 -17.87 5.37
#